data_aa4211369efcb4c2e2909a44815ec0e9
#
_entry.id   aa4211369efcb4c2e2909a44815ec0e9
#
_cell.length_a   1.000
_cell.length_b   1.000
_cell.length_c   1.000
_cell.angle_alpha   90.00
_cell.angle_beta   90.00
_cell.angle_gamma   90.00
#
_symmetry.space_group_name_H-M   'P 1'
#
loop_
_entity.id
_entity.type
_entity.pdbx_description
1 polymer ?
#
loop_
_entity_poly.entity_id
_entity_poly.type
_entity_poly.pdbx_seq_one_letter_code
_entity_poly.pdbx_strand_id
1 'polypeptide(L)'
;MSDHSHLDEAGHPRMVDVGPKAVTKRYARAGCIIVLGPELLCQLKEKGFQNKKGSILNTAILAGIMAAKQTSSLIPLCHPLPLDKCNVKIEPEGDHSLKVECECSTSSRTGVEMEALSGASVAALTVYDMCKAVNPAIEITALRLEEKRGGKSDFFPTQAS
;
A
#
# COMPACT_ATOMS: atom_id res chain seq x y z
N MET A 1 -12.07 -21.83 14.88
CA MET A 1 -12.68 -20.50 15.06
C MET A 1 -11.55 -19.48 15.10
N SER A 2 -11.53 -18.52 14.17
CA SER A 2 -10.55 -17.43 14.21
C SER A 2 -10.93 -16.51 15.37
N ASP A 3 -10.13 -16.50 16.42
CA ASP A 3 -10.26 -15.55 17.50
C ASP A 3 -10.17 -14.15 16.95
N HIS A 4 -11.25 -13.37 17.05
CA HIS A 4 -11.26 -11.95 16.70
C HIS A 4 -10.43 -11.19 17.74
N SER A 5 -9.12 -11.17 17.55
CA SER A 5 -8.14 -10.64 18.50
C SER A 5 -8.29 -9.13 18.81
N HIS A 6 -9.16 -8.43 18.09
CA HIS A 6 -9.43 -6.99 18.24
C HIS A 6 -10.66 -6.66 19.11
N LEU A 7 -11.25 -7.64 19.77
CA LEU A 7 -12.33 -7.42 20.72
C LEU A 7 -11.90 -7.83 22.14
N ASP A 8 -12.39 -7.12 23.15
CA ASP A 8 -12.29 -7.54 24.55
C ASP A 8 -13.37 -8.57 24.90
N GLU A 9 -13.36 -9.05 26.13
CA GLU A 9 -14.36 -10.02 26.63
C GLU A 9 -15.80 -9.48 26.61
N ALA A 10 -15.97 -8.17 26.62
CA ALA A 10 -17.25 -7.47 26.53
C ALA A 10 -17.67 -7.14 25.09
N GLY A 11 -16.84 -7.49 24.08
CA GLY A 11 -17.10 -7.22 22.67
C GLY A 11 -16.71 -5.81 22.20
N HIS A 12 -15.96 -5.05 22.99
CA HIS A 12 -15.51 -3.71 22.59
C HIS A 12 -14.21 -3.79 21.77
N PRO A 13 -14.03 -2.89 20.80
CA PRO A 13 -12.79 -2.79 20.03
C PRO A 13 -11.59 -2.49 20.93
N ARG A 14 -10.51 -3.25 20.78
CA ARG A 14 -9.24 -2.98 21.44
C ARG A 14 -8.06 -3.26 20.53
N MET A 15 -6.99 -2.53 20.75
CA MET A 15 -5.71 -2.82 20.12
C MET A 15 -5.09 -4.07 20.77
N VAL A 16 -4.57 -5.00 19.96
CA VAL A 16 -3.99 -6.26 20.44
C VAL A 16 -2.73 -5.97 21.28
N ASP A 17 -2.61 -6.62 22.44
CA ASP A 17 -1.36 -6.58 23.22
C ASP A 17 -0.29 -7.42 22.52
N VAL A 18 0.75 -6.75 22.06
CA VAL A 18 1.93 -7.37 21.43
C VAL A 18 3.15 -7.39 22.35
N GLY A 19 3.05 -6.87 23.57
CA GLY A 19 4.12 -6.80 24.56
C GLY A 19 4.83 -8.13 24.81
N PRO A 20 4.11 -9.28 24.95
CA PRO A 20 4.72 -10.59 25.16
C PRO A 20 5.43 -11.19 23.93
N LYS A 21 5.24 -10.63 22.72
CA LYS A 21 5.83 -11.18 21.50
C LYS A 21 7.29 -10.75 21.34
N ALA A 22 8.10 -11.66 20.81
CA ALA A 22 9.49 -11.34 20.44
C ALA A 22 9.54 -10.33 19.28
N VAL A 23 10.55 -9.47 19.31
CA VAL A 23 10.90 -8.61 18.18
C VAL A 23 11.55 -9.45 17.09
N THR A 24 11.00 -9.42 15.88
CA THR A 24 11.54 -10.09 14.70
C THR A 24 11.55 -9.15 13.50
N LYS A 25 12.36 -9.46 12.51
CA LYS A 25 12.30 -8.75 11.22
C LYS A 25 10.97 -9.04 10.54
N ARG A 26 10.30 -7.98 10.09
CA ARG A 26 9.02 -8.03 9.40
C ARG A 26 9.15 -7.40 8.02
N TYR A 27 8.54 -8.01 7.05
CA TYR A 27 8.47 -7.54 5.68
C TYR A 27 7.06 -7.74 5.14
N ALA A 28 6.57 -6.78 4.37
CA ALA A 28 5.36 -6.93 3.60
C ALA A 28 5.48 -6.18 2.27
N ARG A 29 4.87 -6.72 1.23
CA ARG A 29 4.64 -6.08 -0.05
C ARG A 29 3.16 -6.14 -0.39
N ALA A 30 2.62 -5.00 -0.76
CA ALA A 30 1.26 -4.85 -1.26
C ALA A 30 1.28 -4.14 -2.61
N GLY A 31 0.25 -4.33 -3.40
CA GLY A 31 0.14 -3.68 -4.69
C GLY A 31 -1.30 -3.46 -5.12
N CYS A 32 -1.45 -2.67 -6.17
CA CYS A 32 -2.72 -2.45 -6.87
C CYS A 32 -2.47 -2.07 -8.33
N ILE A 33 -3.54 -2.06 -9.11
CA ILE A 33 -3.54 -1.64 -10.51
C ILE A 33 -4.36 -0.37 -10.65
N ILE A 34 -3.82 0.58 -11.40
CA ILE A 34 -4.52 1.81 -11.78
C ILE A 34 -4.84 1.70 -13.27
N VAL A 35 -6.11 1.56 -13.61
CA VAL A 35 -6.59 1.48 -14.99
C VAL A 35 -6.83 2.90 -15.49
N LEU A 36 -5.94 3.39 -16.34
CA LEU A 36 -5.95 4.75 -16.90
C LEU A 36 -6.69 4.83 -18.25
N GLY A 37 -6.73 3.72 -18.96
CA GLY A 37 -7.06 3.66 -20.37
C GLY A 37 -5.86 3.96 -21.29
N PRO A 38 -5.88 3.47 -22.54
CA PRO A 38 -4.73 3.53 -23.44
C PRO A 38 -4.38 4.97 -23.85
N GLU A 39 -5.38 5.82 -24.07
CA GLU A 39 -5.20 7.21 -24.49
C GLU A 39 -4.47 8.02 -23.42
N LEU A 40 -4.94 7.95 -22.16
CA LEU A 40 -4.32 8.69 -21.06
C LEU A 40 -2.91 8.18 -20.78
N LEU A 41 -2.70 6.86 -20.76
CA LEU A 41 -1.36 6.32 -20.53
C LEU A 41 -0.38 6.73 -21.63
N CYS A 42 -0.81 6.72 -22.90
CA CYS A 42 0.01 7.22 -24.01
C CYS A 42 0.41 8.69 -23.81
N GLN A 43 -0.56 9.56 -23.53
CA GLN A 43 -0.30 10.99 -23.27
C GLN A 43 0.66 11.21 -22.09
N LEU A 44 0.52 10.41 -21.01
CA LEU A 44 1.41 10.52 -19.85
C LEU A 44 2.84 10.08 -20.17
N LYS A 45 3.00 9.01 -20.95
CA LYS A 45 4.33 8.55 -21.41
C LYS A 45 5.01 9.61 -22.28
N GLU A 46 4.29 10.20 -23.24
CA GLU A 46 4.81 11.27 -24.11
C GLU A 46 5.27 12.50 -23.33
N LYS A 47 4.58 12.84 -22.24
CA LYS A 47 4.90 13.97 -21.35
C LYS A 47 5.87 13.60 -20.22
N GLY A 48 6.45 12.39 -20.22
CA GLY A 48 7.32 11.92 -19.14
C GLY A 48 6.65 11.92 -17.77
N PHE A 49 5.34 11.63 -17.71
CA PHE A 49 4.51 11.65 -16.47
C PHE A 49 4.54 13.01 -15.75
N GLN A 50 4.61 14.11 -16.50
CA GLN A 50 4.56 15.47 -15.98
C GLN A 50 3.20 16.12 -16.27
N ASN A 51 2.73 16.96 -15.34
CA ASN A 51 1.61 17.86 -15.54
C ASN A 51 1.90 19.23 -14.90
N LYS A 52 0.91 20.13 -14.89
CA LYS A 52 1.06 21.48 -14.29
C LYS A 52 1.38 21.47 -12.80
N LYS A 53 1.08 20.35 -12.09
CA LYS A 53 1.37 20.16 -10.66
C LYS A 53 2.75 19.54 -10.41
N GLY A 54 3.47 19.14 -11.46
CA GLY A 54 4.80 18.52 -11.39
C GLY A 54 4.81 17.05 -11.80
N SER A 55 5.77 16.29 -11.31
CA SER A 55 5.93 14.86 -11.59
C SER A 55 4.84 14.04 -10.90
N ILE A 56 3.99 13.39 -11.69
CA ILE A 56 2.89 12.57 -11.20
C ILE A 56 3.44 11.37 -10.39
N LEU A 57 4.41 10.65 -10.96
CA LEU A 57 4.93 9.45 -10.31
C LEU A 57 5.69 9.77 -9.03
N ASN A 58 6.58 10.77 -9.05
CA ASN A 58 7.36 11.15 -7.86
C ASN A 58 6.46 11.66 -6.73
N THR A 59 5.42 12.44 -7.06
CA THR A 59 4.45 12.92 -6.08
C THR A 59 3.67 11.75 -5.46
N ALA A 60 3.24 10.79 -6.27
CA ALA A 60 2.52 9.61 -5.82
C ALA A 60 3.41 8.69 -4.96
N ILE A 61 4.67 8.48 -5.35
CA ILE A 61 5.65 7.71 -4.57
C ILE A 61 5.85 8.34 -3.18
N LEU A 62 6.07 9.65 -3.13
CA LEU A 62 6.26 10.36 -1.87
C LEU A 62 5.00 10.26 -0.98
N ALA A 63 3.81 10.44 -1.57
CA ALA A 63 2.54 10.32 -0.85
C ALA A 63 2.34 8.90 -0.27
N GLY A 64 2.69 7.86 -1.02
CA GLY A 64 2.65 6.49 -0.56
C GLY A 64 3.60 6.23 0.62
N ILE A 65 4.83 6.72 0.55
CA ILE A 65 5.78 6.62 1.67
C ILE A 65 5.26 7.35 2.91
N MET A 66 4.68 8.53 2.74
CA MET A 66 4.09 9.28 3.86
C MET A 66 2.91 8.52 4.48
N ALA A 67 2.04 7.94 3.67
CA ALA A 67 0.90 7.15 4.14
C ALA A 67 1.34 5.90 4.91
N ALA A 68 2.33 5.17 4.41
CA ALA A 68 2.90 4.03 5.13
C ALA A 68 3.40 4.43 6.53
N LYS A 69 4.08 5.57 6.65
CA LYS A 69 4.56 6.10 7.93
C LYS A 69 3.44 6.58 8.86
N GLN A 70 2.27 6.88 8.34
CA GLN A 70 1.11 7.40 9.07
C GLN A 70 -0.01 6.37 9.25
N THR A 71 0.23 5.11 8.95
CA THR A 71 -0.80 4.07 8.94
C THR A 71 -1.57 3.99 10.26
N SER A 72 -0.90 4.08 11.41
CA SER A 72 -1.56 4.05 12.72
C SER A 72 -2.50 5.24 12.98
N SER A 73 -2.30 6.36 12.29
CA SER A 73 -3.20 7.52 12.33
C SER A 73 -4.43 7.35 11.42
N LEU A 74 -4.37 6.45 10.45
CA LEU A 74 -5.45 6.19 9.47
C LEU A 74 -6.29 4.97 9.86
N ILE A 75 -5.66 3.93 10.43
CA ILE A 75 -6.30 2.65 10.76
C ILE A 75 -6.35 2.52 12.29
N PRO A 76 -7.56 2.56 12.88
CA PRO A 76 -7.73 2.80 14.32
C PRO A 76 -7.01 1.85 15.26
N LEU A 77 -6.94 0.56 14.90
CA LEU A 77 -6.37 -0.49 15.79
C LEU A 77 -4.96 -0.92 15.37
N CYS A 78 -4.33 -0.22 14.44
CA CYS A 78 -2.93 -0.46 14.09
C CYS A 78 -1.98 0.12 15.12
N HIS A 79 -0.92 -0.63 15.44
CA HIS A 79 0.17 -0.14 16.28
C HIS A 79 1.01 0.90 15.53
N PRO A 80 1.47 1.96 16.19
CA PRO A 80 2.49 2.85 15.61
C PRO A 80 3.81 2.09 15.50
N LEU A 81 4.33 1.97 14.28
CA LEU A 81 5.56 1.23 14.00
C LEU A 81 6.63 2.15 13.40
N PRO A 82 7.88 2.08 13.88
CA PRO A 82 9.01 2.67 13.19
C PRO A 82 9.35 1.79 11.98
N LEU A 83 9.27 2.34 10.76
CA LEU A 83 9.68 1.63 9.55
C LEU A 83 11.19 1.74 9.35
N ASP A 84 11.88 0.62 9.16
CA ASP A 84 13.28 0.58 8.76
C ASP A 84 13.44 0.90 7.27
N LYS A 85 12.45 0.48 6.44
CA LYS A 85 12.44 0.71 4.99
C LYS A 85 11.00 0.84 4.51
N CYS A 86 10.78 1.79 3.61
CA CYS A 86 9.58 1.87 2.78
C CYS A 86 9.99 2.23 1.35
N ASN A 87 9.56 1.44 0.38
CA ASN A 87 9.79 1.67 -1.04
C ASN A 87 8.48 1.57 -1.81
N VAL A 88 8.18 2.58 -2.60
CA VAL A 88 7.01 2.60 -3.48
C VAL A 88 7.49 2.64 -4.92
N LYS A 89 6.97 1.75 -5.75
CA LYS A 89 7.28 1.63 -7.16
C LYS A 89 6.00 1.77 -7.97
N ILE A 90 6.06 2.55 -9.04
CA ILE A 90 4.94 2.75 -9.96
C ILE A 90 5.49 2.62 -11.38
N GLU A 91 4.98 1.66 -12.12
CA GLU A 91 5.43 1.35 -13.48
C GLU A 91 4.24 1.10 -14.41
N PRO A 92 4.38 1.39 -15.71
CA PRO A 92 3.41 0.96 -16.69
C PRO A 92 3.24 -0.57 -16.70
N GLU A 93 1.99 -1.01 -16.77
CA GLU A 93 1.61 -2.40 -16.95
C GLU A 93 0.68 -2.53 -18.15
N GLY A 94 1.18 -3.18 -19.19
CA GLY A 94 0.50 -3.23 -20.48
C GLY A 94 0.39 -1.86 -21.15
N ASP A 95 -0.70 -1.63 -21.86
CA ASP A 95 -0.95 -0.45 -22.68
C ASP A 95 -1.98 0.52 -22.10
N HIS A 96 -2.57 0.21 -20.94
CA HIS A 96 -3.67 0.99 -20.36
C HIS A 96 -3.61 1.17 -18.85
N SER A 97 -2.60 0.60 -18.16
CA SER A 97 -2.54 0.58 -16.70
C SER A 97 -1.18 0.95 -16.15
N LEU A 98 -1.16 1.31 -14.87
CA LEU A 98 0.04 1.37 -14.03
C LEU A 98 -0.10 0.32 -12.91
N LYS A 99 1.00 -0.36 -12.60
CA LYS A 99 1.15 -1.18 -11.40
C LYS A 99 1.79 -0.36 -10.30
N VAL A 100 1.21 -0.42 -9.11
CA VAL A 100 1.77 0.15 -7.88
C VAL A 100 2.19 -0.98 -6.97
N GLU A 101 3.39 -0.91 -6.43
CA GLU A 101 3.89 -1.80 -5.38
C GLU A 101 4.43 -0.96 -4.23
N CYS A 102 4.13 -1.36 -3.00
CA CYS A 102 4.70 -0.78 -1.79
C CYS A 102 5.29 -1.89 -0.92
N GLU A 103 6.58 -1.76 -0.62
CA GLU A 103 7.32 -2.64 0.27
C GLU A 103 7.64 -1.93 1.57
N CYS A 104 7.36 -2.57 2.69
CA CYS A 104 7.71 -2.07 4.03
C CYS A 104 8.47 -3.13 4.82
N SER A 105 9.42 -2.69 5.63
CA SER A 105 10.09 -3.56 6.60
C SER A 105 10.35 -2.83 7.92
N THR A 106 10.36 -3.61 8.98
CA THR A 106 10.67 -3.15 10.34
C THR A 106 11.17 -4.29 11.20
N SER A 107 11.82 -3.96 12.31
CA SER A 107 12.12 -4.88 13.40
C SER A 107 11.11 -4.62 14.52
N SER A 108 10.07 -5.48 14.62
CA SER A 108 8.94 -5.24 15.50
C SER A 108 8.26 -6.53 15.99
N ARG A 109 7.29 -6.37 16.91
CA ARG A 109 6.45 -7.43 17.48
C ARG A 109 5.21 -7.72 16.65
N THR A 110 4.92 -6.89 15.65
CA THR A 110 3.77 -7.07 14.74
C THR A 110 4.20 -6.85 13.29
N GLY A 111 3.36 -7.28 12.35
CA GLY A 111 3.62 -7.16 10.92
C GLY A 111 3.43 -5.75 10.38
N VAL A 112 3.84 -5.53 9.13
CA VAL A 112 3.78 -4.25 8.40
C VAL A 112 2.86 -4.34 7.17
N GLU A 113 1.92 -5.26 7.19
CA GLU A 113 0.98 -5.47 6.08
C GLU A 113 0.14 -4.22 5.82
N MET A 114 -0.34 -3.57 6.89
CA MET A 114 -1.18 -2.37 6.75
C MET A 114 -0.39 -1.16 6.27
N GLU A 115 0.87 -1.04 6.63
CA GLU A 115 1.77 -0.01 6.13
C GLU A 115 1.98 -0.16 4.62
N ALA A 116 2.20 -1.38 4.15
CA ALA A 116 2.34 -1.66 2.72
C ALA A 116 1.03 -1.38 1.94
N LEU A 117 -0.11 -1.83 2.47
CA LEU A 117 -1.43 -1.58 1.86
C LEU A 117 -1.78 -0.09 1.84
N SER A 118 -1.55 0.63 2.93
CA SER A 118 -1.80 2.09 3.01
C SER A 118 -0.91 2.84 2.02
N GLY A 119 0.37 2.46 1.91
CA GLY A 119 1.30 3.07 0.98
C GLY A 119 0.88 2.88 -0.48
N ALA A 120 0.52 1.65 -0.88
CA ALA A 120 0.03 1.38 -2.23
C ALA A 120 -1.27 2.13 -2.54
N SER A 121 -2.22 2.16 -1.60
CA SER A 121 -3.51 2.83 -1.75
C SER A 121 -3.36 4.33 -1.99
N VAL A 122 -2.59 5.01 -1.14
CA VAL A 122 -2.45 6.47 -1.22
C VAL A 122 -1.60 6.89 -2.42
N ALA A 123 -0.62 6.09 -2.81
CA ALA A 123 0.10 6.30 -4.06
C ALA A 123 -0.85 6.27 -5.26
N ALA A 124 -1.74 5.26 -5.33
CA ALA A 124 -2.72 5.13 -6.40
C ALA A 124 -3.75 6.28 -6.39
N LEU A 125 -4.26 6.65 -5.21
CA LEU A 125 -5.17 7.80 -5.07
C LEU A 125 -4.51 9.12 -5.51
N THR A 126 -3.21 9.27 -5.29
CA THR A 126 -2.47 10.46 -5.73
C THR A 126 -2.35 10.52 -7.24
N VAL A 127 -2.08 9.40 -7.92
CA VAL A 127 -2.14 9.33 -9.39
C VAL A 127 -3.54 9.72 -9.88
N TYR A 128 -4.59 9.16 -9.27
CA TYR A 128 -5.98 9.52 -9.60
C TYR A 128 -6.21 11.02 -9.49
N ASP A 129 -5.86 11.64 -8.34
CA ASP A 129 -6.05 13.07 -8.13
C ASP A 129 -5.34 13.94 -9.17
N MET A 130 -4.13 13.55 -9.54
CA MET A 130 -3.34 14.29 -10.52
C MET A 130 -3.81 14.11 -11.97
N CYS A 131 -4.60 13.07 -12.26
CA CYS A 131 -5.06 12.74 -13.61
C CYS A 131 -6.57 12.92 -13.83
N LYS A 132 -7.39 13.01 -12.77
CA LYS A 132 -8.86 13.04 -12.83
C LYS A 132 -9.46 14.16 -13.69
N ALA A 133 -8.74 15.26 -13.87
CA ALA A 133 -9.18 16.36 -14.74
C ALA A 133 -9.19 15.96 -16.23
N VAL A 134 -8.40 14.98 -16.62
CA VAL A 134 -8.34 14.44 -17.99
C VAL A 134 -9.30 13.26 -18.14
N ASN A 135 -9.28 12.33 -17.18
CA ASN A 135 -10.16 11.17 -17.18
C ASN A 135 -10.65 10.87 -15.76
N PRO A 136 -11.90 11.19 -15.40
CA PRO A 136 -12.45 10.87 -14.09
C PRO A 136 -12.85 9.38 -13.93
N ALA A 137 -12.85 8.60 -15.02
CA ALA A 137 -13.20 7.18 -15.03
C ALA A 137 -12.01 6.25 -14.73
N ILE A 138 -10.91 6.79 -14.19
CA ILE A 138 -9.79 5.98 -13.72
C ILE A 138 -10.27 5.06 -12.60
N GLU A 139 -9.91 3.78 -12.69
CA GLU A 139 -10.21 2.78 -11.66
C GLU A 139 -8.95 2.36 -10.91
N ILE A 140 -9.09 2.15 -9.60
CA ILE A 140 -8.06 1.52 -8.77
C ILE A 140 -8.58 0.14 -8.40
N THR A 141 -7.87 -0.90 -8.83
CA THR A 141 -8.32 -2.28 -8.70
C THR A 141 -7.25 -3.16 -8.07
N ALA A 142 -7.63 -4.38 -7.68
CA ALA A 142 -6.72 -5.43 -7.24
C ALA A 142 -5.79 -5.02 -6.08
N LEU A 143 -6.24 -4.11 -5.19
CA LEU A 143 -5.49 -3.81 -3.97
C LEU A 143 -5.40 -5.07 -3.10
N ARG A 144 -4.18 -5.54 -2.85
CA ARG A 144 -3.95 -6.76 -2.09
C ARG A 144 -2.56 -6.82 -1.48
N LEU A 145 -2.43 -7.63 -0.44
CA LEU A 145 -1.15 -8.11 0.04
C LEU A 145 -0.58 -9.10 -0.97
N GLU A 146 0.65 -8.89 -1.40
CA GLU A 146 1.36 -9.76 -2.35
C GLU A 146 2.37 -10.68 -1.67
N GLU A 147 2.91 -10.26 -0.54
CA GLU A 147 3.89 -11.04 0.21
C GLU A 147 3.99 -10.52 1.65
N LYS A 148 4.19 -11.42 2.60
CA LYS A 148 4.69 -11.08 3.93
C LYS A 148 5.66 -12.11 4.45
N ARG A 149 6.62 -11.67 5.24
CA ARG A 149 7.62 -12.53 5.90
C ARG A 149 7.86 -12.10 7.34
N GLY A 150 8.28 -13.05 8.14
CA GLY A 150 8.61 -12.87 9.54
C GLY A 150 7.37 -12.81 10.43
N GLY A 151 7.29 -13.61 11.45
CA GLY A 151 6.13 -13.74 12.32
C GLY A 151 5.76 -15.20 12.49
N LYS A 152 4.47 -15.49 12.72
CA LYS A 152 4.00 -16.88 12.89
C LYS A 152 3.99 -17.66 11.59
N SER A 153 3.79 -16.99 10.45
CA SER A 153 3.75 -17.60 9.11
C SER A 153 4.08 -16.58 8.03
N ASP A 154 4.79 -17.02 7.02
CA ASP A 154 4.98 -16.28 5.78
C ASP A 154 3.71 -16.42 4.90
N PHE A 155 3.50 -15.46 4.03
CA PHE A 155 2.40 -15.46 3.08
C PHE A 155 2.93 -15.12 1.68
N PHE A 156 2.59 -16.00 0.73
CA PHE A 156 2.82 -15.83 -0.69
C PHE A 156 1.51 -16.15 -1.39
N PRO A 157 0.90 -15.24 -2.14
CA PRO A 157 -0.32 -15.58 -2.87
C PRO A 157 0.00 -16.72 -3.85
N THR A 158 -0.84 -17.74 -3.85
CA THR A 158 -0.79 -18.79 -4.87
C THR A 158 -1.03 -18.11 -6.20
N GLN A 159 -0.13 -18.29 -7.17
CA GLN A 159 -0.36 -17.82 -8.53
C GLN A 159 -1.67 -18.46 -9.00
N ALA A 160 -2.66 -17.63 -9.30
CA ALA A 160 -3.86 -18.11 -9.98
C ALA A 160 -3.41 -18.66 -11.33
N SER A 161 -3.64 -19.96 -11.51
CA SER A 161 -3.38 -20.69 -12.75
C SER A 161 -4.28 -20.18 -13.85
#